data_73cc208a77d14353d5aba839b5237be3
#
_entry.id   73cc208a77d14353d5aba839b5237be3
#
_cell.length_a   1.000
_cell.length_b   1.000
_cell.length_c   1.000
_cell.angle_alpha   90.00
_cell.angle_beta   90.00
_cell.angle_gamma   90.00
#
_symmetry.space_group_name_H-M   'P 1'
#
loop_
_entity.id
_entity.type
_entity.pdbx_description
1 polymer ?
#
loop_
_entity_poly.entity_id
_entity_poly.type
_entity_poly.pdbx_seq_one_letter_code
_entity_poly.pdbx_strand_id
1 'polypeptide(L)'
;KEAETAERADDADAFIEANARFHAAWHALVANRRLLRAIALSAGHVRYLRVLTLNNAAARKAALAGMKNILAALKKRDPDRAARVMREHLQVARHHLRVVLDDIARQSTDRPGAPAGARQRQALR
;
A
#
# COMPACT_ATOMS: atom_id res chain seq x y z
N LYS A 1 11.59 12.82 -3.76
CA LYS A 1 13.04 12.58 -3.97
C LYS A 1 13.47 11.25 -3.36
N GLU A 2 13.36 11.04 -2.01
CA GLU A 2 13.82 9.81 -1.34
C GLU A 2 13.21 8.54 -1.94
N ALA A 3 11.88 8.47 -2.09
CA ALA A 3 11.21 7.32 -2.71
C ALA A 3 11.64 7.08 -4.17
N GLU A 4 11.96 8.12 -4.92
CA GLU A 4 12.49 7.98 -6.30
C GLU A 4 13.90 7.41 -6.31
N THR A 5 14.72 7.83 -5.35
CA THR A 5 16.08 7.30 -5.22
C THR A 5 16.04 5.83 -4.83
N ALA A 6 15.23 5.47 -3.84
CA ALA A 6 15.05 4.09 -3.41
C ALA A 6 14.49 3.20 -4.53
N GLU A 7 13.51 3.68 -5.30
CA GLU A 7 12.96 2.92 -6.44
C GLU A 7 14.00 2.69 -7.54
N ARG A 8 14.83 3.68 -7.86
CA ARG A 8 15.93 3.52 -8.84
C ARG A 8 17.00 2.53 -8.38
N ALA A 9 17.24 2.46 -7.08
CA ALA A 9 18.18 1.52 -6.49
C ALA A 9 17.59 0.12 -6.25
N ASP A 10 16.31 -0.08 -6.54
CA ASP A 10 15.53 -1.29 -6.21
C ASP A 10 15.59 -1.65 -4.72
N ASP A 11 15.74 -0.63 -3.85
CA ASP A 11 15.80 -0.76 -2.41
C ASP A 11 14.39 -0.69 -1.82
N ALA A 12 13.81 -1.86 -1.54
CA ALA A 12 12.45 -1.98 -1.02
C ALA A 12 12.32 -1.37 0.37
N ASP A 13 13.28 -1.57 1.25
CA ASP A 13 13.24 -1.09 2.63
C ASP A 13 13.31 0.43 2.67
N ALA A 14 14.26 1.03 1.95
CA ALA A 14 14.35 2.49 1.81
C ALA A 14 13.08 3.08 1.19
N PHE A 15 12.45 2.38 0.23
CA PHE A 15 11.20 2.83 -0.37
C PHE A 15 10.04 2.79 0.63
N ILE A 16 9.90 1.73 1.41
CA ILE A 16 8.87 1.57 2.45
C ILE A 16 8.97 2.70 3.47
N GLU A 17 10.18 3.00 3.93
CA GLU A 17 10.44 4.10 4.85
C GLU A 17 10.09 5.47 4.24
N ALA A 18 10.52 5.74 3.01
CA ALA A 18 10.19 6.98 2.30
C ALA A 18 8.67 7.13 2.06
N ASN A 19 7.98 6.03 1.74
CA ASN A 19 6.53 6.01 1.62
C ASN A 19 5.84 6.33 2.95
N ALA A 20 6.32 5.75 4.06
CA ALA A 20 5.78 6.04 5.39
C ALA A 20 5.95 7.53 5.77
N ARG A 21 7.14 8.10 5.52
CA ARG A 21 7.39 9.54 5.75
C ARG A 21 6.50 10.43 4.89
N PHE A 22 6.27 10.08 3.63
CA PHE A 22 5.36 10.81 2.76
C PHE A 22 3.93 10.85 3.34
N HIS A 23 3.41 9.72 3.81
CA HIS A 23 2.08 9.66 4.41
C HIS A 23 2.02 10.45 5.74
N ALA A 24 3.02 10.35 6.58
CA ALA A 24 3.11 11.12 7.81
C ALA A 24 3.11 12.63 7.56
N ALA A 25 3.87 13.08 6.53
CA ALA A 25 3.98 14.49 6.20
C ALA A 25 2.64 15.12 5.79
N TRP A 26 1.84 14.45 4.95
CA TRP A 26 0.54 15.03 4.59
C TRP A 26 -0.53 14.83 5.68
N HIS A 27 -0.46 13.77 6.50
CA HIS A 27 -1.30 13.63 7.69
C HIS A 27 -1.09 14.80 8.65
N ALA A 28 0.15 15.27 8.80
CA ALA A 28 0.45 16.43 9.66
C ALA A 28 -0.23 17.74 9.21
N LEU A 29 -0.68 17.81 7.95
CA LEU A 29 -1.43 18.96 7.42
C LEU A 29 -2.94 18.91 7.74
N VAL A 30 -3.43 17.79 8.27
CA VAL A 30 -4.86 17.60 8.54
C VAL A 30 -5.22 18.21 9.89
N ALA A 31 -6.07 19.23 9.89
CA ALA A 31 -6.53 19.89 11.11
C ALA A 31 -7.54 19.03 11.93
N ASN A 32 -8.22 18.08 11.30
CA ASN A 32 -9.24 17.25 11.95
C ASN A 32 -8.61 16.17 12.84
N ARG A 33 -8.44 16.49 14.12
CA ARG A 33 -7.83 15.58 15.12
C ARG A 33 -8.62 14.29 15.34
N ARG A 34 -9.96 14.31 15.18
CA ARG A 34 -10.79 13.10 15.32
C ARG A 34 -10.50 12.12 14.16
N LEU A 35 -10.40 12.65 12.95
CA LEU A 35 -10.03 11.84 11.78
C LEU A 35 -8.63 11.24 11.95
N LEU A 36 -7.65 12.02 12.40
CA LEU A 36 -6.29 11.53 12.65
C LEU A 36 -6.24 10.41 13.70
N ARG A 37 -7.04 10.52 14.78
CA ARG A 37 -7.15 9.44 15.76
C ARG A 37 -7.77 8.18 15.18
N ALA A 38 -8.81 8.30 14.35
CA ALA A 38 -9.41 7.14 13.68
C ALA A 38 -8.41 6.44 12.73
N ILE A 39 -7.61 7.21 11.99
CA ILE A 39 -6.53 6.66 11.14
C ILE A 39 -5.47 5.97 11.99
N ALA A 40 -5.09 6.55 13.13
CA ALA A 40 -4.08 6.00 14.02
C ALA A 40 -4.44 4.61 14.57
N LEU A 41 -5.73 4.32 14.79
CA LEU A 41 -6.21 3.01 15.24
C LEU A 41 -5.84 1.87 14.26
N SER A 42 -5.75 2.18 12.98
CA SER A 42 -5.41 1.21 11.93
C SER A 42 -3.94 1.28 11.50
N ALA A 43 -3.12 2.15 12.09
CA ALA A 43 -1.77 2.44 11.60
C ALA A 43 -0.86 1.20 11.56
N GLY A 44 -0.92 0.34 12.57
CA GLY A 44 -0.15 -0.91 12.62
C GLY A 44 -0.51 -1.87 11.49
N HIS A 45 -1.81 -2.08 11.25
CA HIS A 45 -2.28 -2.93 10.17
C HIS A 45 -1.89 -2.37 8.80
N VAL A 46 -2.06 -1.07 8.59
CA VAL A 46 -1.68 -0.41 7.33
C VAL A 46 -0.17 -0.50 7.09
N ARG A 47 0.66 -0.36 8.14
CA ARG A 47 2.12 -0.54 8.02
C ARG A 47 2.47 -1.96 7.57
N TYR A 48 1.88 -2.97 8.19
CA TYR A 48 2.10 -4.37 7.82
C TYR A 48 1.72 -4.65 6.36
N LEU A 49 0.52 -4.20 5.94
CA LEU A 49 0.05 -4.37 4.57
C LEU A 49 0.96 -3.64 3.54
N ARG A 50 1.50 -2.48 3.90
CA ARG A 50 2.49 -1.78 3.06
C ARG A 50 3.77 -2.58 2.89
N VAL A 51 4.31 -3.15 3.96
CA VAL A 51 5.51 -3.99 3.88
C VAL A 51 5.27 -5.15 2.92
N LEU A 52 4.17 -5.89 3.09
CA LEU A 52 3.81 -7.00 2.21
C LEU A 52 3.71 -6.57 0.74
N THR A 53 3.06 -5.45 0.48
CA THR A 53 2.77 -5.00 -0.89
C THR A 53 4.00 -4.39 -1.56
N LEU A 54 4.74 -3.53 -0.85
CA LEU A 54 5.85 -2.74 -1.41
C LEU A 54 7.17 -3.51 -1.53
N ASN A 55 7.24 -4.76 -1.07
CA ASN A 55 8.30 -5.68 -1.47
C ASN A 55 8.24 -6.03 -2.97
N ASN A 56 7.08 -5.87 -3.61
CA ASN A 56 6.91 -6.05 -5.05
C ASN A 56 7.30 -4.77 -5.82
N ALA A 57 8.22 -4.88 -6.79
CA ALA A 57 8.71 -3.75 -7.59
C ALA A 57 7.61 -3.05 -8.40
N ALA A 58 6.65 -3.79 -8.97
CA ALA A 58 5.54 -3.21 -9.71
C ALA A 58 4.63 -2.37 -8.78
N ALA A 59 4.41 -2.84 -7.56
CA ALA A 59 3.66 -2.10 -6.55
C ALA A 59 4.40 -0.82 -6.12
N ARG A 60 5.74 -0.84 -5.97
CA ARG A 60 6.53 0.36 -5.67
C ARG A 60 6.44 1.40 -6.77
N LYS A 61 6.57 1.00 -8.04
CA LYS A 61 6.41 1.90 -9.20
C LYS A 61 5.04 2.56 -9.22
N ALA A 62 3.98 1.78 -9.02
CA ALA A 62 2.61 2.29 -8.95
C ALA A 62 2.40 3.23 -7.76
N ALA A 63 2.93 2.89 -6.58
CA ALA A 63 2.87 3.75 -5.40
C ALA A 63 3.60 5.08 -5.62
N LEU A 64 4.79 5.06 -6.22
CA LEU A 64 5.56 6.26 -6.55
C LEU A 64 4.78 7.19 -7.50
N ALA A 65 4.15 6.64 -8.54
CA ALA A 65 3.32 7.42 -9.46
C ALA A 65 2.14 8.08 -8.72
N GLY A 66 1.45 7.34 -7.86
CA GLY A 66 0.38 7.88 -7.00
C GLY A 66 0.85 9.01 -6.08
N MET A 67 1.98 8.82 -5.40
CA MET A 67 2.58 9.85 -4.53
C MET A 67 2.88 11.15 -5.30
N LYS A 68 3.41 11.05 -6.53
CA LYS A 68 3.68 12.20 -7.40
C LYS A 68 2.40 12.93 -7.78
N ASN A 69 1.34 12.20 -8.12
CA ASN A 69 0.04 12.78 -8.46
C ASN A 69 -0.60 13.50 -7.28
N ILE A 70 -0.54 12.90 -6.08
CA ILE A 70 -1.03 13.52 -4.84
C ILE A 70 -0.26 14.81 -4.56
N LEU A 71 1.08 14.75 -4.62
CA LEU A 71 1.92 15.93 -4.38
C LEU A 71 1.63 17.06 -5.40
N ALA A 72 1.42 16.71 -6.67
CA ALA A 72 1.09 17.68 -7.71
C ALA A 72 -0.27 18.38 -7.44
N ALA A 73 -1.29 17.64 -6.98
CA ALA A 73 -2.57 18.19 -6.61
C ALA A 73 -2.49 19.12 -5.38
N LEU A 74 -1.75 18.69 -4.34
CA LEU A 74 -1.52 19.50 -3.14
C LEU A 74 -0.78 20.80 -3.46
N LYS A 75 0.26 20.75 -4.30
CA LYS A 75 0.99 21.97 -4.74
C LYS A 75 0.10 22.96 -5.48
N LYS A 76 -0.86 22.46 -6.25
CA LYS A 76 -1.84 23.30 -6.97
C LYS A 76 -2.98 23.78 -6.08
N ARG A 77 -3.04 23.34 -4.83
CA ARG A 77 -4.14 23.61 -3.89
C ARG A 77 -5.52 23.26 -4.47
N ASP A 78 -5.58 22.15 -5.22
CA ASP A 78 -6.77 21.64 -5.88
C ASP A 78 -7.36 20.48 -5.03
N PRO A 79 -8.36 20.77 -4.18
CA PRO A 79 -8.92 19.79 -3.25
C PRO A 79 -9.65 18.64 -3.96
N ASP A 80 -10.35 18.94 -5.06
CA ASP A 80 -11.13 17.94 -5.80
C ASP A 80 -10.19 16.96 -6.51
N ARG A 81 -9.14 17.48 -7.12
CA ARG A 81 -8.09 16.66 -7.71
C ARG A 81 -7.37 15.86 -6.65
N ALA A 82 -7.02 16.44 -5.51
CA ALA A 82 -6.35 15.74 -4.42
C ALA A 82 -7.20 14.57 -3.91
N ALA A 83 -8.50 14.76 -3.71
CA ALA A 83 -9.42 13.72 -3.32
C ALA A 83 -9.55 12.61 -4.37
N ARG A 84 -9.60 12.96 -5.66
CA ARG A 84 -9.68 11.99 -6.75
C ARG A 84 -8.41 11.14 -6.84
N VAL A 85 -7.24 11.76 -6.94
CA VAL A 85 -5.96 11.03 -7.07
C VAL A 85 -5.64 10.20 -5.83
N MET A 86 -6.10 10.61 -4.63
CA MET A 86 -5.98 9.80 -3.43
C MET A 86 -6.83 8.53 -3.51
N ARG A 87 -8.08 8.62 -3.98
CA ARG A 87 -8.93 7.44 -4.20
C ARG A 87 -8.32 6.49 -5.21
N GLU A 88 -7.80 6.99 -6.31
CA GLU A 88 -7.10 6.21 -7.35
C GLU A 88 -5.88 5.50 -6.75
N HIS A 89 -5.05 6.21 -5.98
CA HIS A 89 -3.89 5.65 -5.30
C HIS A 89 -4.26 4.49 -4.36
N LEU A 90 -5.33 4.65 -3.58
CA LEU A 90 -5.81 3.60 -2.68
C LEU A 90 -6.39 2.39 -3.44
N GLN A 91 -7.06 2.61 -4.58
CA GLN A 91 -7.56 1.51 -5.42
C GLN A 91 -6.42 0.69 -6.02
N VAL A 92 -5.37 1.35 -6.50
CA VAL A 92 -4.16 0.69 -7.01
C VAL A 92 -3.45 -0.09 -5.91
N ALA A 93 -3.29 0.50 -4.72
CA ALA A 93 -2.70 -0.19 -3.57
C ALA A 93 -3.51 -1.44 -3.18
N ARG A 94 -4.84 -1.35 -3.18
CA ARG A 94 -5.74 -2.48 -2.91
C ARG A 94 -5.60 -3.59 -3.95
N HIS A 95 -5.44 -3.23 -5.23
CA HIS A 95 -5.22 -4.22 -6.29
C HIS A 95 -3.92 -5.00 -6.06
N HIS A 96 -2.81 -4.30 -5.85
CA HIS A 96 -1.52 -4.96 -5.59
C HIS A 96 -1.53 -5.82 -4.32
N LEU A 97 -2.21 -5.37 -3.26
CA LEU A 97 -2.38 -6.16 -2.06
C LEU A 97 -3.11 -7.48 -2.34
N ARG A 98 -4.19 -7.45 -3.12
CA ARG A 98 -4.92 -8.67 -3.51
C ARG A 98 -4.02 -9.65 -4.25
N VAL A 99 -3.25 -9.17 -5.23
CA VAL A 99 -2.29 -10.01 -5.96
C VAL A 99 -1.33 -10.71 -5.00
N VAL A 100 -0.73 -9.97 -4.06
CA VAL A 100 0.19 -10.53 -3.07
C VAL A 100 -0.49 -11.56 -2.17
N LEU A 101 -1.71 -11.29 -1.70
CA LEU A 101 -2.45 -12.23 -0.85
C LEU A 101 -2.83 -13.52 -1.61
N ASP A 102 -3.23 -13.39 -2.87
CA ASP A 102 -3.54 -14.55 -3.73
C ASP A 102 -2.29 -15.40 -4.00
N ASP A 103 -1.12 -14.78 -4.17
CA ASP A 103 0.15 -15.50 -4.32
C ASP A 103 0.54 -16.25 -3.04
N ILE A 104 0.39 -15.62 -1.87
CA ILE A 104 0.63 -16.25 -0.58
C ILE A 104 -0.31 -17.46 -0.37
N ALA A 105 -1.59 -17.30 -0.70
CA ALA A 105 -2.57 -18.38 -0.59
C ALA A 105 -2.22 -19.57 -1.48
N ARG A 106 -1.82 -19.32 -2.73
CA ARG A 106 -1.36 -20.36 -3.67
C ARG A 106 -0.15 -21.12 -3.14
N GLN A 107 0.86 -20.41 -2.67
CA GLN A 107 2.08 -21.01 -2.10
C GLN A 107 1.79 -21.85 -0.85
N SER A 108 0.78 -21.48 -0.07
CA SER A 108 0.37 -22.21 1.13
C SER A 108 -0.36 -23.52 0.78
N THR A 109 -1.07 -23.57 -0.35
CA THR A 109 -1.75 -24.80 -0.82
C THR A 109 -0.83 -25.79 -1.53
N ASP A 110 0.28 -25.30 -2.13
CA ASP A 110 1.26 -26.12 -2.85
C ASP A 110 2.35 -26.73 -1.93
N ARG A 111 2.35 -26.41 -0.65
CA ARG A 111 3.30 -27.00 0.30
C ARG A 111 2.97 -28.48 0.52
N PRO A 112 3.89 -29.44 0.21
CA PRO A 112 3.70 -30.85 0.54
C PRO A 112 3.68 -30.99 2.07
N GLY A 113 2.50 -31.35 2.62
CA GLY A 113 2.29 -31.48 4.07
C GLY A 113 1.10 -30.71 4.63
N ALA A 114 0.34 -29.98 3.81
CA ALA A 114 -0.92 -29.39 4.25
C ALA A 114 -1.94 -30.49 4.59
N PRO A 115 -2.62 -30.44 5.77
CA PRO A 115 -3.59 -31.47 6.15
C PRO A 115 -4.72 -31.56 5.11
N ALA A 116 -5.09 -32.79 4.73
CA ALA A 116 -6.06 -33.14 3.68
C ALA A 116 -7.44 -32.43 3.82
N GLY A 117 -7.77 -31.84 4.95
CA GLY A 117 -9.00 -31.10 5.20
C GLY A 117 -9.13 -29.75 4.48
N ALA A 118 -8.03 -29.18 3.98
CA ALA A 118 -8.07 -27.88 3.29
C ALA A 118 -8.53 -28.01 1.83
N ARG A 119 -8.28 -29.15 1.19
CA ARG A 119 -8.65 -29.41 -0.23
C ARG A 119 -10.14 -29.63 -0.43
N GLN A 120 -10.86 -30.09 0.60
CA GLN A 120 -12.29 -30.45 0.50
C GLN A 120 -13.23 -29.25 0.60
N ARG A 121 -12.77 -28.13 1.14
CA ARG A 121 -13.59 -26.91 1.28
C ARG A 121 -13.62 -26.04 0.01
N GLN A 122 -12.69 -26.25 -0.93
CA GLN A 122 -12.61 -25.47 -2.17
C GLN A 122 -13.42 -26.08 -3.33
N ALA A 123 -13.82 -27.35 -3.22
CA ALA A 123 -14.63 -28.04 -4.22
C ALA A 123 -16.16 -27.86 -4.03
N LEU A 124 -16.58 -27.13 -2.99
CA LEU A 124 -18.00 -26.92 -2.62
C LEU A 124 -18.43 -25.42 -2.68
N ARG A 125 -17.67 -24.58 -3.41
CA ARG A 125 -18.09 -23.21 -3.67
C ARG A 125 -18.22 -22.92 -5.15
#